data_d8d8c015ffa11d94e880470dc1e7c439
#
_entry.id   d8d8c015ffa11d94e880470dc1e7c439
#
_cell.length_a   1.000
_cell.length_b   1.000
_cell.length_c   1.000
_cell.angle_alpha   90.00
_cell.angle_beta   90.00
_cell.angle_gamma   90.00
#
_symmetry.space_group_name_H-M   'P 1'
#
loop_
_entity.id
_entity.type
_entity.pdbx_description
1 polymer ?
#
loop_
_entity_poly.entity_id
_entity_poly.type
_entity_poly.pdbx_seq_one_letter_code
_entity_poly.pdbx_strand_id
1 'polypeptide(L)'
;MTTNNFTTRFLKISALMLSCFMTPFAIANSPVGQWHTLDEKTGELKSMVIIFEQQGVMKGRVEKVLRKDADPAAKCDKCSDDRKNQPVVGLEIIRGAKKASGKNVWEDGEILDPENGKTYSLRLTPIENGAKLEVRGSFGPIGRTQTWVRVP
;
A
#
# COMPACT_ATOMS: atom_id res chain seq x y z
N MET A 1 29.39 -37.54 71.54
CA MET A 1 28.04 -37.47 70.97
C MET A 1 27.86 -36.12 70.29
N THR A 2 28.05 -36.06 68.99
CA THR A 2 28.07 -34.86 68.20
C THR A 2 27.09 -35.04 67.05
N THR A 3 25.97 -34.38 67.09
CA THR A 3 24.93 -34.42 66.06
C THR A 3 25.22 -33.32 65.03
N ASN A 4 25.56 -33.71 63.81
CA ASN A 4 25.70 -32.81 62.65
C ASN A 4 24.34 -32.53 62.00
N ASN A 5 23.89 -31.30 62.09
CA ASN A 5 22.75 -30.82 61.31
C ASN A 5 23.19 -30.37 59.92
N PHE A 6 22.81 -31.14 58.90
CA PHE A 6 23.03 -30.81 57.51
C PHE A 6 21.85 -29.97 57.01
N THR A 7 22.06 -28.67 56.90
CA THR A 7 21.03 -27.75 56.41
C THR A 7 21.11 -27.69 54.89
N THR A 8 20.18 -28.38 54.21
CA THR A 8 20.07 -28.38 52.73
C THR A 8 19.43 -27.06 52.29
N ARG A 9 20.22 -26.18 51.68
CA ARG A 9 19.71 -24.97 51.00
C ARG A 9 19.15 -25.33 49.63
N PHE A 10 17.80 -25.28 49.50
CA PHE A 10 17.15 -25.34 48.20
C PHE A 10 17.34 -24.04 47.45
N LEU A 11 18.13 -24.09 46.37
CA LEU A 11 18.34 -23.01 45.43
C LEU A 11 17.10 -22.95 44.52
N LYS A 12 16.21 -21.98 44.71
CA LYS A 12 15.08 -21.73 43.81
C LYS A 12 15.59 -21.04 42.53
N ILE A 13 15.74 -21.80 41.46
CA ILE A 13 16.04 -21.25 40.12
C ILE A 13 14.70 -20.73 39.59
N SER A 14 14.52 -19.40 39.64
CA SER A 14 13.40 -18.73 38.97
C SER A 14 13.69 -18.61 37.51
N ALA A 15 13.12 -19.48 36.68
CA ALA A 15 13.18 -19.38 35.24
C ALA A 15 12.32 -18.19 34.77
N LEU A 16 12.97 -17.08 34.42
CA LEU A 16 12.32 -15.91 33.83
C LEU A 16 12.03 -16.24 32.37
N MET A 17 10.77 -16.66 32.09
CA MET A 17 10.29 -16.83 30.72
C MET A 17 10.15 -15.46 30.07
N LEU A 18 11.12 -15.10 29.22
CA LEU A 18 11.08 -13.93 28.36
C LEU A 18 10.10 -14.22 27.22
N SER A 19 8.83 -13.86 27.44
CA SER A 19 7.77 -13.94 26.42
C SER A 19 8.01 -12.84 25.38
N CYS A 20 8.59 -13.24 24.25
CA CYS A 20 8.77 -12.35 23.09
C CYS A 20 7.38 -12.13 22.45
N PHE A 21 6.67 -11.07 22.84
CA PHE A 21 5.46 -10.63 22.16
C PHE A 21 5.85 -10.08 20.78
N MET A 22 5.76 -10.91 19.75
CA MET A 22 5.72 -10.42 18.36
C MET A 22 4.41 -9.66 18.20
N THR A 23 4.47 -8.33 18.32
CA THR A 23 3.35 -7.48 17.92
C THR A 23 3.17 -7.61 16.40
N PRO A 24 2.00 -8.03 15.90
CA PRO A 24 1.74 -7.99 14.48
C PRO A 24 1.82 -6.52 14.05
N PHE A 25 2.70 -6.22 13.10
CA PHE A 25 2.74 -4.90 12.48
C PHE A 25 1.37 -4.64 11.87
N ALA A 26 0.67 -3.66 12.40
CA ALA A 26 -0.63 -3.23 11.90
C ALA A 26 -0.45 -2.54 10.53
N ILE A 27 -0.39 -3.32 9.45
CA ILE A 27 -0.45 -2.83 8.06
C ILE A 27 -1.86 -2.28 7.76
N ALA A 28 -2.81 -2.52 8.66
CA ALA A 28 -4.25 -2.31 8.47
C ALA A 28 -4.67 -0.89 8.05
N ASN A 29 -3.86 0.14 8.31
CA ASN A 29 -4.21 1.54 8.00
C ASN A 29 -3.15 2.25 7.14
N SER A 30 -2.44 1.52 6.28
CA SER A 30 -1.46 2.08 5.35
C SER A 30 -1.89 1.84 3.90
N PRO A 31 -1.63 2.77 2.96
CA PRO A 31 -1.82 2.51 1.54
C PRO A 31 -0.78 1.55 0.95
N VAL A 32 0.29 1.23 1.68
CA VAL A 32 1.32 0.27 1.25
C VAL A 32 0.71 -1.12 1.05
N GLY A 33 1.01 -1.75 -0.08
CA GLY A 33 0.54 -3.09 -0.43
C GLY A 33 0.15 -3.24 -1.89
N GLN A 34 -0.45 -4.38 -2.20
CA GLN A 34 -0.96 -4.69 -3.54
C GLN A 34 -2.47 -4.44 -3.59
N TRP A 35 -2.91 -3.85 -4.68
CA TRP A 35 -4.28 -3.40 -4.85
C TRP A 35 -4.84 -3.79 -6.21
N HIS A 36 -6.04 -4.37 -6.21
CA HIS A 36 -6.83 -4.53 -7.41
C HIS A 36 -7.58 -3.24 -7.71
N THR A 37 -7.42 -2.73 -8.92
CA THR A 37 -8.28 -1.67 -9.47
C THR A 37 -9.42 -2.30 -10.23
N LEU A 38 -10.58 -1.65 -10.21
CA LEU A 38 -11.79 -2.14 -10.85
C LEU A 38 -12.20 -1.21 -12.00
N ASP A 39 -12.80 -1.78 -13.02
CA ASP A 39 -13.52 -0.99 -14.01
C ASP A 39 -14.83 -0.49 -13.38
N GLU A 40 -15.06 0.82 -13.39
CA GLU A 40 -16.19 1.42 -12.68
C GLU A 40 -17.55 1.13 -13.32
N LYS A 41 -17.57 0.75 -14.59
CA LYS A 41 -18.80 0.44 -15.32
C LYS A 41 -19.20 -1.01 -15.16
N THR A 42 -18.22 -1.91 -15.18
CA THR A 42 -18.47 -3.37 -15.18
C THR A 42 -18.18 -4.02 -13.84
N GLY A 43 -17.38 -3.36 -12.97
CA GLY A 43 -16.90 -3.96 -11.71
C GLY A 43 -15.82 -5.02 -11.90
N GLU A 44 -15.39 -5.28 -13.13
CA GLU A 44 -14.36 -6.28 -13.42
C GLU A 44 -12.96 -5.80 -13.00
N LEU A 45 -12.06 -6.74 -12.74
CA LEU A 45 -10.67 -6.44 -12.42
C LEU A 45 -9.99 -5.77 -13.62
N LYS A 46 -9.42 -4.59 -13.41
CA LYS A 46 -8.73 -3.80 -14.43
C LYS A 46 -7.21 -3.99 -14.37
N SER A 47 -6.62 -3.82 -13.20
CA SER A 47 -5.17 -3.98 -13.01
C SER A 47 -4.83 -4.31 -11.56
N MET A 48 -3.60 -4.71 -11.33
CA MET A 48 -2.98 -4.79 -10.01
C MET A 48 -1.91 -3.72 -9.90
N VAL A 49 -1.98 -2.92 -8.84
CA VAL A 49 -1.04 -1.84 -8.52
C VAL A 49 -0.36 -2.16 -7.21
N ILE A 50 0.96 -2.03 -7.15
CA ILE A 50 1.72 -2.07 -5.90
C ILE A 50 2.01 -0.64 -5.45
N ILE A 51 1.69 -0.33 -4.18
CA ILE A 51 2.05 0.92 -3.51
C ILE A 51 3.12 0.62 -2.47
N PHE A 52 4.16 1.42 -2.45
CA PHE A 52 5.27 1.31 -1.51
C PHE A 52 5.73 2.69 -1.06
N GLU A 53 6.39 2.72 0.11
CA GLU A 53 7.00 3.94 0.62
C GLU A 53 8.47 3.98 0.23
N GLN A 54 8.92 5.12 -0.29
CA GLN A 54 10.32 5.39 -0.57
C GLN A 54 10.68 6.80 -0.13
N GLN A 55 11.66 6.94 0.75
CA GLN A 55 12.12 8.23 1.28
C GLN A 55 10.98 9.09 1.89
N GLY A 56 10.05 8.46 2.60
CA GLY A 56 8.94 9.14 3.27
C GLY A 56 7.78 9.55 2.38
N VAL A 57 7.77 9.14 1.11
CA VAL A 57 6.67 9.39 0.17
C VAL A 57 6.13 8.10 -0.42
N MET A 58 4.83 8.07 -0.70
CA MET A 58 4.20 6.97 -1.42
C MET A 58 4.50 7.04 -2.90
N LYS A 59 4.86 5.89 -3.44
CA LYS A 59 4.97 5.61 -4.87
C LYS A 59 4.13 4.40 -5.22
N GLY A 60 3.71 4.31 -6.47
CA GLY A 60 2.96 3.14 -6.93
C GLY A 60 3.17 2.88 -8.41
N ARG A 61 3.21 1.59 -8.76
CA ARG A 61 3.36 1.17 -10.15
C ARG A 61 2.35 0.09 -10.51
N VAL A 62 2.03 0.01 -11.78
CA VAL A 62 1.22 -1.07 -12.34
C VAL A 62 2.05 -2.37 -12.31
N GLU A 63 1.58 -3.36 -11.58
CA GLU A 63 2.24 -4.67 -11.50
C GLU A 63 1.74 -5.61 -12.60
N LYS A 64 0.43 -5.59 -12.87
CA LYS A 64 -0.23 -6.39 -13.91
C LYS A 64 -1.43 -5.64 -14.50
N VAL A 65 -1.71 -5.88 -15.77
CA VAL A 65 -3.00 -5.57 -16.39
C VAL A 65 -3.84 -6.85 -16.39
N LEU A 66 -5.07 -6.77 -15.87
CA LEU A 66 -5.93 -7.93 -15.60
C LEU A 66 -7.13 -8.03 -16.56
N ARG A 67 -7.38 -6.99 -17.37
CA ARG A 67 -8.43 -7.04 -18.40
C ARG A 67 -8.12 -8.13 -19.42
N LYS A 68 -9.15 -8.88 -19.80
CA LYS A 68 -9.04 -10.01 -20.76
C LYS A 68 -8.60 -9.61 -22.16
N ASP A 69 -8.96 -8.38 -22.57
CA ASP A 69 -8.68 -7.78 -23.87
C ASP A 69 -7.44 -6.87 -23.86
N ALA A 70 -6.68 -6.87 -22.80
CA ALA A 70 -5.50 -6.02 -22.68
C ALA A 70 -4.37 -6.49 -23.57
N ASP A 71 -3.76 -5.55 -24.29
CA ASP A 71 -2.48 -5.79 -24.98
C ASP A 71 -1.35 -5.85 -23.92
N PRO A 72 -0.65 -6.99 -23.77
CA PRO A 72 0.46 -7.11 -22.82
C PRO A 72 1.65 -6.21 -23.17
N ALA A 73 1.75 -5.74 -24.43
CA ALA A 73 2.78 -4.82 -24.92
C ALA A 73 2.33 -3.34 -24.87
N ALA A 74 1.15 -3.05 -24.29
CA ALA A 74 0.63 -1.70 -24.21
C ALA A 74 1.62 -0.72 -23.58
N LYS A 75 1.71 0.47 -24.16
CA LYS A 75 2.58 1.55 -23.71
C LYS A 75 1.77 2.80 -23.40
N CYS A 76 2.30 3.67 -22.57
CA CYS A 76 1.68 4.98 -22.31
C CYS A 76 1.99 5.95 -23.47
N ASP A 77 1.33 5.75 -24.59
CA ASP A 77 1.49 6.56 -25.81
C ASP A 77 0.94 8.00 -25.66
N LYS A 78 -0.01 8.20 -24.75
CA LYS A 78 -0.59 9.52 -24.44
C LYS A 78 0.11 10.28 -23.31
N CYS A 79 1.05 9.66 -22.59
CA CYS A 79 1.86 10.32 -21.61
C CYS A 79 2.72 11.43 -22.23
N SER A 80 3.00 12.49 -21.48
CA SER A 80 3.77 13.66 -21.96
C SER A 80 5.11 13.86 -21.25
N ASP A 81 5.35 13.15 -20.15
CA ASP A 81 6.56 13.23 -19.34
C ASP A 81 7.54 12.07 -19.60
N ASP A 82 8.41 11.79 -18.64
CA ASP A 82 9.37 10.67 -18.66
C ASP A 82 8.72 9.28 -18.85
N ARG A 83 7.40 9.18 -18.65
CA ARG A 83 6.61 7.96 -18.84
C ARG A 83 6.11 7.76 -20.28
N LYS A 84 6.38 8.71 -21.19
CA LYS A 84 6.00 8.62 -22.61
C LYS A 84 6.54 7.35 -23.27
N ASN A 85 5.65 6.59 -23.88
CA ASN A 85 5.95 5.32 -24.55
C ASN A 85 6.57 4.22 -23.66
N GLN A 86 6.58 4.41 -22.34
CA GLN A 86 6.99 3.34 -21.42
C GLN A 86 5.92 2.25 -21.36
N PRO A 87 6.30 0.97 -21.16
CA PRO A 87 5.33 -0.10 -20.95
C PRO A 87 4.37 0.22 -19.81
N VAL A 88 3.09 -0.11 -19.96
CA VAL A 88 2.09 0.09 -18.90
C VAL A 88 2.38 -0.82 -17.70
N VAL A 89 2.81 -2.06 -17.92
CA VAL A 89 3.31 -2.92 -16.85
C VAL A 89 4.67 -2.40 -16.36
N GLY A 90 4.79 -2.16 -15.08
CA GLY A 90 5.95 -1.53 -14.44
C GLY A 90 5.87 0.00 -14.36
N LEU A 91 4.90 0.64 -15.04
CA LEU A 91 4.77 2.10 -15.09
C LEU A 91 4.49 2.67 -13.71
N GLU A 92 5.29 3.65 -13.28
CA GLU A 92 5.06 4.41 -12.06
C GLU A 92 3.89 5.38 -12.27
N ILE A 93 2.75 5.09 -11.63
CA ILE A 93 1.53 5.87 -11.77
C ILE A 93 1.21 6.73 -10.54
N ILE A 94 1.81 6.43 -9.38
CA ILE A 94 1.67 7.24 -8.15
C ILE A 94 3.03 7.79 -7.78
N ARG A 95 3.07 9.11 -7.51
CA ARG A 95 4.28 9.83 -7.11
C ARG A 95 4.00 10.78 -5.97
N GLY A 96 4.83 10.72 -4.92
CA GLY A 96 5.04 11.80 -3.98
C GLY A 96 3.99 12.02 -2.90
N ALA A 97 2.96 11.18 -2.78
CA ALA A 97 1.95 11.36 -1.74
C ALA A 97 2.54 11.18 -0.34
N LYS A 98 2.24 12.13 0.57
CA LYS A 98 2.75 12.19 1.94
C LYS A 98 1.63 12.01 2.93
N LYS A 99 1.94 11.40 4.08
CA LYS A 99 0.97 11.29 5.16
C LYS A 99 0.63 12.66 5.73
N ALA A 100 -0.66 13.01 5.73
CA ALA A 100 -1.15 14.24 6.35
C ALA A 100 -1.04 14.15 7.88
N SER A 101 -0.61 15.24 8.52
CA SER A 101 -0.45 15.28 9.97
C SER A 101 -1.77 15.02 10.70
N GLY A 102 -1.77 14.08 11.65
CA GLY A 102 -2.93 13.75 12.47
C GLY A 102 -4.10 13.07 11.75
N LYS A 103 -3.92 12.66 10.47
CA LYS A 103 -4.97 12.04 9.66
C LYS A 103 -4.51 10.71 9.07
N ASN A 104 -5.45 9.81 8.80
CA ASN A 104 -5.18 8.57 8.06
C ASN A 104 -5.37 8.77 6.55
N VAL A 105 -4.68 9.77 6.00
CA VAL A 105 -4.76 10.20 4.62
C VAL A 105 -3.34 10.50 4.11
N TRP A 106 -3.07 10.17 2.84
CA TRP A 106 -1.86 10.56 2.12
C TRP A 106 -2.26 11.45 0.96
N GLU A 107 -1.65 12.62 0.87
CA GLU A 107 -1.99 13.66 -0.10
C GLU A 107 -0.74 14.38 -0.61
N ASP A 108 -0.89 15.45 -1.38
CA ASP A 108 0.19 16.24 -2.01
C ASP A 108 1.03 15.43 -3.02
N GLY A 109 0.50 14.33 -3.51
CA GLY A 109 1.08 13.53 -4.58
C GLY A 109 0.30 13.65 -5.88
N GLU A 110 0.71 12.86 -6.84
CA GLU A 110 0.06 12.77 -8.15
C GLU A 110 -0.26 11.33 -8.55
N ILE A 111 -1.29 11.15 -9.37
CA ILE A 111 -1.64 9.90 -10.02
C ILE A 111 -1.79 10.11 -11.52
N LEU A 112 -1.12 9.26 -12.30
CA LEU A 112 -1.23 9.19 -13.76
C LEU A 112 -2.32 8.18 -14.15
N ASP A 113 -3.16 8.57 -15.09
CA ASP A 113 -4.02 7.64 -15.81
C ASP A 113 -3.37 7.28 -17.17
N PRO A 114 -2.85 6.05 -17.34
CA PRO A 114 -2.17 5.65 -18.58
C PRO A 114 -3.09 5.63 -19.82
N GLU A 115 -4.41 5.53 -19.63
CA GLU A 115 -5.37 5.44 -20.75
C GLU A 115 -5.57 6.79 -21.43
N ASN A 116 -5.47 7.89 -20.67
CA ASN A 116 -5.60 9.23 -21.22
C ASN A 116 -4.32 10.07 -21.15
N GLY A 117 -3.26 9.57 -20.48
CA GLY A 117 -1.98 10.23 -20.32
C GLY A 117 -1.99 11.44 -19.38
N LYS A 118 -3.06 11.66 -18.62
CA LYS A 118 -3.21 12.80 -17.73
C LYS A 118 -2.79 12.47 -16.30
N THR A 119 -2.20 13.45 -15.66
CA THR A 119 -1.83 13.41 -14.25
C THR A 119 -2.81 14.25 -13.42
N TYR A 120 -3.19 13.74 -12.26
CA TYR A 120 -4.14 14.34 -11.33
C TYR A 120 -3.51 14.46 -9.94
N SER A 121 -3.94 15.47 -9.17
CA SER A 121 -3.60 15.54 -7.74
C SER A 121 -4.19 14.33 -7.01
N LEU A 122 -3.41 13.71 -6.13
CA LEU A 122 -3.75 12.44 -5.49
C LEU A 122 -4.07 12.60 -4.01
N ARG A 123 -5.12 11.88 -3.57
CA ARG A 123 -5.38 11.58 -2.17
C ARG A 123 -5.67 10.10 -2.02
N LEU A 124 -5.01 9.46 -1.05
CA LEU A 124 -5.19 8.05 -0.67
C LEU A 124 -5.77 7.98 0.74
N THR A 125 -6.85 7.22 0.92
CA THR A 125 -7.48 7.02 2.22
C THR A 125 -7.76 5.52 2.41
N PRO A 126 -6.99 4.81 3.25
CA PRO A 126 -7.32 3.44 3.64
C PRO A 126 -8.65 3.42 4.42
N ILE A 127 -9.55 2.53 4.03
CA ILE A 127 -10.86 2.33 4.64
C ILE A 127 -11.07 0.84 4.97
N GLU A 128 -12.10 0.52 5.72
CA GLU A 128 -12.45 -0.85 6.12
C GLU A 128 -11.24 -1.59 6.73
N ASN A 129 -10.57 -0.98 7.70
CA ASN A 129 -9.35 -1.51 8.33
C ASN A 129 -8.24 -1.86 7.33
N GLY A 130 -8.13 -1.10 6.24
CA GLY A 130 -7.13 -1.30 5.21
C GLY A 130 -7.47 -2.39 4.17
N ALA A 131 -8.66 -2.97 4.23
CA ALA A 131 -9.12 -3.91 3.20
C ALA A 131 -9.39 -3.20 1.87
N LYS A 132 -9.72 -1.90 1.92
CA LYS A 132 -9.96 -1.07 0.75
C LYS A 132 -9.18 0.23 0.82
N LEU A 133 -8.94 0.83 -0.34
CA LEU A 133 -8.27 2.12 -0.50
C LEU A 133 -9.12 3.03 -1.38
N GLU A 134 -9.56 4.15 -0.83
CA GLU A 134 -10.10 5.23 -1.65
C GLU A 134 -8.94 5.97 -2.31
N VAL A 135 -8.97 6.02 -3.63
CA VAL A 135 -8.00 6.71 -4.48
C VAL A 135 -8.73 7.83 -5.20
N ARG A 136 -8.49 9.07 -4.73
CA ARG A 136 -9.11 10.26 -5.33
C ARG A 136 -8.10 10.99 -6.20
N GLY A 137 -8.39 11.03 -7.49
CA GLY A 137 -7.72 11.91 -8.45
C GLY A 137 -8.52 13.20 -8.65
N SER A 138 -7.87 14.37 -8.66
CA SER A 138 -8.54 15.65 -8.89
C SER A 138 -7.76 16.58 -9.79
N PHE A 139 -8.49 17.40 -10.55
CA PHE A 139 -7.95 18.51 -11.34
C PHE A 139 -8.74 19.77 -10.97
N GLY A 140 -8.11 20.67 -10.22
CA GLY A 140 -8.82 21.79 -9.60
C GLY A 140 -9.96 21.31 -8.69
N PRO A 141 -11.17 21.89 -8.77
CA PRO A 141 -12.31 21.51 -7.93
C PRO A 141 -12.95 20.18 -8.33
N ILE A 142 -12.67 19.67 -9.53
CA ILE A 142 -13.27 18.45 -10.06
C ILE A 142 -12.40 17.26 -9.66
N GLY A 143 -13.02 16.25 -9.08
CA GLY A 143 -12.33 15.03 -8.69
C GLY A 143 -13.19 13.80 -8.80
N ARG A 144 -12.54 12.65 -8.95
CA ARG A 144 -13.15 11.32 -9.00
C ARG A 144 -12.50 10.43 -7.98
N THR A 145 -13.29 9.65 -7.26
CA THR A 145 -12.83 8.68 -6.28
C THR A 145 -13.09 7.28 -6.81
N GLN A 146 -12.06 6.45 -6.81
CA GLN A 146 -12.14 5.01 -7.06
C GLN A 146 -11.88 4.26 -5.76
N THR A 147 -12.49 3.09 -5.62
CA THR A 147 -12.21 2.18 -4.51
C THR A 147 -11.38 1.01 -5.04
N TRP A 148 -10.17 0.87 -4.54
CA TRP A 148 -9.29 -0.26 -4.82
C TRP A 148 -9.41 -1.30 -3.71
N VAL A 149 -9.29 -2.58 -4.05
CA VAL A 149 -9.43 -3.70 -3.10
C VAL A 149 -8.05 -4.29 -2.85
N ARG A 150 -7.72 -4.48 -1.58
CA ARG A 150 -6.43 -5.08 -1.21
C ARG A 150 -6.34 -6.51 -1.70
N VAL A 151 -5.20 -6.86 -2.29
CA VAL A 151 -4.88 -8.25 -2.61
C VAL A 151 -4.51 -8.95 -1.30
N PRO A 152 -5.13 -10.12 -1.01
CA PRO A 152 -4.85 -10.90 0.21
C PRO A 152 -3.38 -11.31 0.34
#